data_2d9f8ac0fd71d92b85e5009c3b412e43
#
_entry.id   2d9f8ac0fd71d92b85e5009c3b412e43
#
_cell.length_a   1.000
_cell.length_b   1.000
_cell.length_c   1.000
_cell.angle_alpha   90.00
_cell.angle_beta   90.00
_cell.angle_gamma   90.00
#
_symmetry.space_group_name_H-M   'P 1'
#
loop_
_entity.id
_entity.type
_entity.pdbx_description
1 polymer ?
#
loop_
_entity_poly.entity_id
_entity_poly.type
_entity_poly.pdbx_seq_one_letter_code
_entity_poly.pdbx_strand_id
1 'polypeptide(L)'
;MKRGKHITVGVSLLSFVLLIPSATLSAEPRSETQAKVLTFHNPSSFQRDEIVEVKGSELCKALGVKAGTSVVVKDKRGNEVISQWEHDGNLLVDVFVRPLSTTTYTVAVGQPSKYRQWVYGRLVPERKDDIAWENDRGAYRIYGPALEKTGERSFGTDVWVKNTPDLVINDRYAGDEKGVSYHVDHGTGYDPYDVGPTLGCGAPGLLIDGKLKMPYCWKTYKILDNGPLRFSVEVSYGNEHRIISLDKGSNFNRMTVWYDQLPAGARLATGVVLHDADSTTVVLGKDYVQYADPTDNIHANNCQVFVATLFPDGVDSTFVLPLDHPDKIRYAHALGARPLKSGERYTYYFGSAWSRYDVRTQREWQLRIDETLESLRHPVNYMFSK
;
A
#
# COMPACT_ATOMS: atom_id res chain seq x y z
N MET A 1 -15.51 26.80 -96.05
CA MET A 1 -14.27 26.66 -96.90
C MET A 1 -13.12 27.25 -96.12
N LYS A 2 -12.17 26.49 -95.73
CA LYS A 2 -10.73 26.66 -95.74
C LYS A 2 -10.07 25.61 -94.81
N ARG A 3 -9.27 24.77 -95.43
CA ARG A 3 -8.51 23.68 -94.82
C ARG A 3 -7.34 24.25 -93.97
N GLY A 4 -7.08 23.72 -92.80
CA GLY A 4 -5.89 23.95 -91.91
C GLY A 4 -5.14 22.66 -91.69
N LYS A 5 -3.87 22.65 -92.04
CA LYS A 5 -2.94 21.52 -92.07
C LYS A 5 -2.56 21.05 -90.68
N HIS A 6 -2.55 19.73 -90.45
CA HIS A 6 -1.93 19.08 -89.28
C HIS A 6 -0.40 19.05 -89.49
N ILE A 7 0.32 19.50 -88.45
CA ILE A 7 1.74 19.28 -88.27
C ILE A 7 1.92 18.31 -87.08
N THR A 8 2.45 17.13 -87.36
CA THR A 8 2.80 16.11 -86.39
C THR A 8 4.24 16.38 -85.92
N VAL A 9 4.44 16.70 -84.65
CA VAL A 9 5.76 16.78 -83.99
C VAL A 9 5.95 15.51 -83.22
N GLY A 10 6.92 14.70 -83.62
CA GLY A 10 7.33 13.51 -82.88
C GLY A 10 8.22 13.90 -81.72
N VAL A 11 7.81 13.51 -80.49
CA VAL A 11 8.62 13.65 -79.34
C VAL A 11 9.23 12.27 -79.02
N SER A 12 10.56 12.18 -79.13
CA SER A 12 11.34 11.02 -78.74
C SER A 12 11.55 11.04 -77.21
N LEU A 13 10.93 10.12 -76.48
CA LEU A 13 11.19 9.93 -75.01
C LEU A 13 12.48 9.11 -74.87
N LEU A 14 13.53 9.72 -74.35
CA LEU A 14 14.70 9.02 -73.80
C LEU A 14 14.36 8.60 -72.38
N SER A 15 14.17 7.30 -72.16
CA SER A 15 14.01 6.73 -70.85
C SER A 15 15.37 6.59 -70.11
N PHE A 16 15.61 7.47 -69.19
CA PHE A 16 16.74 7.30 -68.24
C PHE A 16 16.31 6.29 -67.13
N VAL A 17 16.89 5.11 -67.13
CA VAL A 17 16.78 4.14 -66.05
C VAL A 17 17.76 4.56 -64.94
N LEU A 18 17.25 5.15 -63.84
CA LEU A 18 18.03 5.36 -62.65
C LEU A 18 18.12 4.03 -61.90
N LEU A 19 19.28 3.42 -61.90
CA LEU A 19 19.64 2.32 -60.98
C LEU A 19 19.83 2.91 -59.59
N ILE A 20 18.82 2.74 -58.71
CA ILE A 20 18.92 3.02 -57.29
C ILE A 20 19.61 1.79 -56.64
N PRO A 21 20.76 1.92 -55.98
CA PRO A 21 21.33 0.81 -55.26
C PRO A 21 20.40 0.48 -54.06
N SER A 22 19.84 -0.73 -54.06
CA SER A 22 19.12 -1.26 -52.90
C SER A 22 20.11 -1.44 -51.76
N ALA A 23 20.17 -0.48 -50.84
CA ALA A 23 20.82 -0.69 -49.57
C ALA A 23 19.95 -1.68 -48.78
N THR A 24 20.41 -2.93 -48.72
CA THR A 24 19.90 -3.90 -47.81
C THR A 24 20.26 -3.41 -46.37
N LEU A 25 19.31 -2.78 -45.69
CA LEU A 25 19.39 -2.60 -44.26
C LEU A 25 19.41 -4.03 -43.65
N SER A 26 20.57 -4.52 -43.33
CA SER A 26 20.70 -5.66 -42.43
C SER A 26 20.18 -5.19 -41.07
N ALA A 27 18.94 -5.57 -40.73
CA ALA A 27 18.46 -5.46 -39.38
C ALA A 27 19.39 -6.31 -38.52
N GLU A 28 20.19 -5.67 -37.66
CA GLU A 28 20.90 -6.38 -36.63
C GLU A 28 19.89 -7.26 -35.88
N PRO A 29 20.22 -8.55 -35.63
CA PRO A 29 19.32 -9.38 -34.86
C PRO A 29 19.15 -8.71 -33.51
N ARG A 30 17.93 -8.23 -33.22
CA ARG A 30 17.57 -7.86 -31.84
C ARG A 30 17.92 -9.06 -31.00
N SER A 31 18.92 -8.94 -30.14
CA SER A 31 19.22 -9.92 -29.12
C SER A 31 17.88 -10.24 -28.44
N GLU A 32 17.31 -11.42 -28.70
CA GLU A 32 16.18 -11.91 -27.94
C GLU A 32 16.64 -11.96 -26.50
N THR A 33 16.24 -10.99 -25.71
CA THR A 33 16.50 -10.98 -24.27
C THR A 33 15.82 -12.22 -23.72
N GLN A 34 16.63 -13.20 -23.38
CA GLN A 34 16.16 -14.53 -23.00
C GLN A 34 15.31 -14.42 -21.74
N ALA A 35 14.06 -14.88 -21.80
CA ALA A 35 13.21 -14.96 -20.65
C ALA A 35 13.90 -15.74 -19.51
N LYS A 36 13.76 -15.28 -18.28
CA LYS A 36 14.28 -15.95 -17.08
C LYS A 36 13.15 -16.57 -16.30
N VAL A 37 13.43 -17.71 -15.70
CA VAL A 37 12.49 -18.33 -14.76
C VAL A 37 12.77 -17.77 -13.37
N LEU A 38 11.72 -17.30 -12.73
CA LEU A 38 11.69 -16.79 -11.37
C LEU A 38 10.89 -17.79 -10.53
N THR A 39 11.54 -18.46 -9.60
CA THR A 39 10.94 -19.47 -8.72
C THR A 39 10.69 -18.85 -7.36
N PHE A 40 9.47 -18.97 -6.86
CA PHE A 40 9.05 -18.55 -5.53
C PHE A 40 8.81 -19.78 -4.66
N HIS A 41 9.32 -19.75 -3.44
CA HIS A 41 9.17 -20.82 -2.45
C HIS A 41 8.43 -20.31 -1.22
N ASN A 42 7.33 -20.97 -0.86
CA ASN A 42 6.58 -20.72 0.37
C ASN A 42 7.04 -21.69 1.47
N PRO A 43 7.72 -21.20 2.53
CA PRO A 43 8.14 -22.05 3.64
C PRO A 43 7.01 -22.33 4.66
N SER A 44 5.87 -21.63 4.56
CA SER A 44 4.77 -21.70 5.53
C SER A 44 3.83 -22.89 5.29
N SER A 45 3.16 -23.34 6.33
CA SER A 45 2.15 -24.40 6.28
C SER A 45 0.78 -23.94 5.74
N PHE A 46 0.63 -22.64 5.40
CA PHE A 46 -0.55 -22.06 4.80
C PHE A 46 -0.22 -21.45 3.43
N GLN A 47 -1.27 -21.25 2.65
CA GLN A 47 -1.17 -20.64 1.32
C GLN A 47 -0.74 -19.18 1.42
N ARG A 48 0.15 -18.77 0.51
CA ARG A 48 0.56 -17.37 0.38
C ARG A 48 -0.02 -16.79 -0.91
N ASP A 49 -0.72 -15.67 -0.77
CA ASP A 49 -1.24 -14.82 -1.84
C ASP A 49 -0.87 -13.40 -1.47
N GLU A 50 0.30 -12.96 -1.92
CA GLU A 50 0.94 -11.74 -1.45
C GLU A 50 1.82 -11.09 -2.50
N ILE A 51 2.15 -9.83 -2.26
CA ILE A 51 3.08 -9.09 -3.08
C ILE A 51 4.51 -9.39 -2.64
N VAL A 52 5.31 -9.94 -3.54
CA VAL A 52 6.73 -10.25 -3.30
C VAL A 52 7.61 -9.19 -3.96
N GLU A 53 8.54 -8.65 -3.19
CA GLU A 53 9.55 -7.70 -3.65
C GLU A 53 10.75 -8.46 -4.26
N VAL A 54 10.94 -8.33 -5.57
CA VAL A 54 12.10 -8.87 -6.29
C VAL A 54 13.11 -7.76 -6.49
N LYS A 55 14.33 -7.92 -5.99
CA LYS A 55 15.40 -6.91 -6.12
C LYS A 55 15.67 -6.58 -7.58
N GLY A 56 15.43 -5.33 -7.95
CA GLY A 56 15.59 -4.89 -9.33
C GLY A 56 17.02 -5.04 -9.85
N SER A 57 18.04 -4.89 -9.00
CA SER A 57 19.43 -5.12 -9.36
C SER A 57 19.72 -6.59 -9.75
N GLU A 58 19.12 -7.55 -9.05
CA GLU A 58 19.23 -8.98 -9.36
C GLU A 58 18.48 -9.32 -10.66
N LEU A 59 17.26 -8.78 -10.82
CA LEU A 59 16.46 -8.94 -12.02
C LEU A 59 17.16 -8.37 -13.26
N CYS A 60 17.67 -7.15 -13.18
CA CYS A 60 18.38 -6.51 -14.28
C CYS A 60 19.65 -7.29 -14.67
N LYS A 61 20.40 -7.80 -13.68
CA LYS A 61 21.55 -8.68 -13.90
C LYS A 61 21.14 -9.99 -14.58
N ALA A 62 20.05 -10.62 -14.12
CA ALA A 62 19.57 -11.87 -14.69
C ALA A 62 19.13 -11.73 -16.15
N LEU A 63 18.48 -10.62 -16.50
CA LEU A 63 18.00 -10.31 -17.85
C LEU A 63 19.07 -9.65 -18.76
N GLY A 64 20.19 -9.19 -18.19
CA GLY A 64 21.21 -8.44 -18.94
C GLY A 64 20.73 -7.05 -19.38
N VAL A 65 19.89 -6.38 -18.59
CA VAL A 65 19.27 -5.09 -18.93
C VAL A 65 19.59 -4.01 -17.89
N LYS A 66 19.28 -2.76 -18.23
CA LYS A 66 19.43 -1.61 -17.32
C LYS A 66 18.22 -1.47 -16.40
N ALA A 67 18.42 -0.80 -15.27
CA ALA A 67 17.33 -0.41 -14.38
C ALA A 67 16.26 0.41 -15.14
N GLY A 68 14.99 0.19 -14.79
CA GLY A 68 13.85 0.85 -15.44
C GLY A 68 13.42 0.22 -16.78
N THR A 69 14.07 -0.87 -17.24
CA THR A 69 13.61 -1.61 -18.41
C THR A 69 12.25 -2.24 -18.11
N SER A 70 11.27 -2.02 -18.99
CA SER A 70 9.94 -2.64 -18.88
C SER A 70 10.03 -4.15 -19.02
N VAL A 71 9.34 -4.86 -18.13
CA VAL A 71 9.32 -6.33 -18.08
C VAL A 71 7.89 -6.84 -18.01
N VAL A 72 7.67 -8.06 -18.47
CA VAL A 72 6.41 -8.78 -18.36
C VAL A 72 6.67 -10.05 -17.57
N VAL A 73 5.85 -10.29 -16.57
CA VAL A 73 5.85 -11.51 -15.76
C VAL A 73 4.70 -12.39 -16.20
N LYS A 74 4.94 -13.70 -16.38
CA LYS A 74 3.91 -14.66 -16.80
C LYS A 74 3.91 -15.90 -15.95
N ASP A 75 2.73 -16.44 -15.68
CA ASP A 75 2.57 -17.74 -15.03
C ASP A 75 2.92 -18.91 -15.97
N LYS A 76 2.86 -20.14 -15.45
CA LYS A 76 3.13 -21.37 -16.23
C LYS A 76 2.16 -21.59 -17.41
N ARG A 77 1.02 -20.94 -17.40
CA ARG A 77 0.00 -21.03 -18.48
C ARG A 77 0.21 -19.96 -19.54
N GLY A 78 1.17 -19.04 -19.32
CA GLY A 78 1.43 -17.90 -20.19
C GLY A 78 0.56 -16.68 -19.89
N ASN A 79 -0.27 -16.71 -18.84
CA ASN A 79 -1.04 -15.55 -18.43
C ASN A 79 -0.12 -14.53 -17.80
N GLU A 80 -0.36 -13.26 -18.09
CA GLU A 80 0.39 -12.16 -17.49
C GLU A 80 0.01 -12.00 -16.02
N VAL A 81 1.04 -11.91 -15.17
CA VAL A 81 0.93 -11.68 -13.73
C VAL A 81 1.16 -10.19 -13.47
N ILE A 82 0.31 -9.60 -12.63
CA ILE A 82 0.44 -8.19 -12.29
C ILE A 82 1.79 -7.95 -11.62
N SER A 83 2.50 -6.93 -12.10
CA SER A 83 3.77 -6.50 -11.53
C SER A 83 3.87 -4.97 -11.57
N GLN A 84 4.70 -4.41 -10.68
CA GLN A 84 4.87 -2.97 -10.52
C GLN A 84 6.31 -2.66 -10.16
N TRP A 85 6.96 -1.76 -10.88
CA TRP A 85 8.22 -1.16 -10.42
C TRP A 85 7.95 -0.17 -9.30
N GLU A 86 8.72 -0.28 -8.22
CA GLU A 86 8.71 0.66 -7.11
C GLU A 86 9.69 1.80 -7.32
N HIS A 87 9.48 2.86 -6.53
CA HIS A 87 10.36 4.05 -6.50
C HIS A 87 11.81 3.72 -6.13
N ASP A 88 12.06 2.66 -5.37
CA ASP A 88 13.39 2.21 -4.94
C ASP A 88 14.07 1.26 -5.96
N GLY A 89 13.38 0.97 -7.06
CA GLY A 89 13.85 0.13 -8.15
C GLY A 89 13.65 -1.36 -7.96
N ASN A 90 12.89 -1.82 -6.98
CA ASN A 90 12.44 -3.20 -6.87
C ASN A 90 11.24 -3.49 -7.78
N LEU A 91 11.06 -4.75 -8.17
CA LEU A 91 9.87 -5.21 -8.89
C LEU A 91 8.94 -5.93 -7.92
N LEU A 92 7.74 -5.40 -7.75
CA LEU A 92 6.64 -6.08 -7.08
C LEU A 92 6.00 -7.10 -8.02
N VAL A 93 5.73 -8.29 -7.52
CA VAL A 93 5.04 -9.36 -8.26
C VAL A 93 3.90 -9.89 -7.40
N ASP A 94 2.71 -10.06 -8.00
CA ASP A 94 1.54 -10.68 -7.38
C ASP A 94 1.73 -12.20 -7.38
N VAL A 95 2.01 -12.80 -6.22
CA VAL A 95 2.50 -14.18 -6.13
C VAL A 95 1.54 -15.05 -5.36
N PHE A 96 1.14 -16.16 -5.99
CA PHE A 96 0.37 -17.22 -5.37
C PHE A 96 1.22 -18.48 -5.22
N VAL A 97 1.40 -18.96 -3.97
CA VAL A 97 2.15 -20.19 -3.68
C VAL A 97 1.41 -21.03 -2.64
N ARG A 98 1.18 -22.31 -2.96
CA ARG A 98 0.57 -23.27 -2.03
C ARG A 98 1.48 -23.52 -0.82
N PRO A 99 0.93 -24.08 0.29
CA PRO A 99 1.72 -24.42 1.47
C PRO A 99 2.94 -25.31 1.12
N LEU A 100 4.07 -25.03 1.76
CA LEU A 100 5.32 -25.83 1.66
C LEU A 100 5.70 -26.20 0.22
N SER A 101 5.46 -25.29 -0.74
CA SER A 101 5.65 -25.59 -2.16
C SER A 101 6.35 -24.46 -2.91
N THR A 102 6.54 -24.66 -4.20
CA THR A 102 7.10 -23.66 -5.12
C THR A 102 6.13 -23.36 -6.26
N THR A 103 6.18 -22.12 -6.73
CA THR A 103 5.61 -21.72 -8.01
C THR A 103 6.68 -21.08 -8.88
N THR A 104 6.51 -21.14 -10.20
CA THR A 104 7.48 -20.53 -11.12
C THR A 104 6.74 -19.60 -12.09
N TYR A 105 7.31 -18.44 -12.29
CA TYR A 105 6.91 -17.49 -13.32
C TYR A 105 8.06 -17.27 -14.30
N THR A 106 7.76 -16.78 -15.46
CA THR A 106 8.78 -16.30 -16.41
C THR A 106 8.77 -14.77 -16.42
N VAL A 107 9.94 -14.17 -16.46
CA VAL A 107 10.11 -12.73 -16.62
C VAL A 107 10.94 -12.44 -17.86
N ALA A 108 10.47 -11.53 -18.70
CA ALA A 108 11.14 -11.13 -19.94
C ALA A 108 11.00 -9.63 -20.15
N VAL A 109 11.91 -9.07 -20.95
CA VAL A 109 11.74 -7.70 -21.45
C VAL A 109 10.48 -7.62 -22.29
N GLY A 110 9.64 -6.62 -22.04
CA GLY A 110 8.39 -6.43 -22.76
C GLY A 110 7.57 -5.29 -22.16
N GLN A 111 6.48 -4.95 -22.82
CA GLN A 111 5.54 -3.96 -22.32
C GLN A 111 4.40 -4.68 -21.62
N PRO A 112 4.20 -4.46 -20.30
CA PRO A 112 3.09 -5.05 -19.56
C PRO A 112 1.76 -4.49 -20.06
N SER A 113 0.70 -5.27 -19.90
CA SER A 113 -0.67 -4.84 -20.12
C SER A 113 -1.04 -3.71 -19.16
N LYS A 114 -2.10 -2.99 -19.46
CA LYS A 114 -2.70 -2.04 -18.51
C LYS A 114 -3.45 -2.83 -17.44
N TYR A 115 -2.89 -2.89 -16.26
CA TYR A 115 -3.52 -3.57 -15.12
C TYR A 115 -4.66 -2.75 -14.51
N ARG A 116 -5.63 -3.46 -13.92
CA ARG A 116 -6.57 -2.87 -12.96
C ARG A 116 -5.77 -2.34 -11.78
N GLN A 117 -6.11 -1.14 -11.31
CA GLN A 117 -5.57 -0.59 -10.07
C GLN A 117 -6.32 -1.21 -8.88
N TRP A 118 -5.58 -1.85 -7.97
CA TRP A 118 -6.11 -2.47 -6.76
C TRP A 118 -5.82 -1.64 -5.51
N VAL A 119 -4.87 -0.74 -5.61
CA VAL A 119 -4.43 0.14 -4.53
C VAL A 119 -4.37 1.56 -5.06
N TYR A 120 -4.82 2.52 -4.27
CA TYR A 120 -4.84 3.92 -4.67
C TYR A 120 -4.69 4.82 -3.46
N GLY A 121 -4.09 5.98 -3.64
CA GLY A 121 -4.08 7.02 -2.63
C GLY A 121 -3.79 8.39 -3.25
N ARG A 122 -4.20 9.44 -2.55
CA ARG A 122 -3.98 10.82 -2.97
C ARG A 122 -4.02 11.82 -1.81
N LEU A 123 -3.52 13.01 -2.07
CA LEU A 123 -3.90 14.20 -1.31
C LEU A 123 -5.36 14.55 -1.60
N VAL A 124 -6.07 15.00 -0.59
CA VAL A 124 -7.49 15.41 -0.61
C VAL A 124 -7.59 16.86 -0.13
N PRO A 125 -7.25 17.87 -0.97
CA PRO A 125 -7.28 19.28 -0.57
C PRO A 125 -8.68 19.75 -0.19
N GLU A 126 -9.70 19.19 -0.85
CA GLU A 126 -11.12 19.47 -0.61
C GLU A 126 -11.58 19.07 0.80
N ARG A 127 -10.86 18.16 1.49
CA ARG A 127 -11.08 17.78 2.88
C ARG A 127 -9.84 18.10 3.73
N LYS A 128 -9.52 19.39 3.84
CA LYS A 128 -8.52 19.96 4.78
C LYS A 128 -7.12 19.32 4.65
N ASP A 129 -6.68 19.03 3.42
CA ASP A 129 -5.40 18.43 3.07
C ASP A 129 -5.21 17.02 3.65
N ASP A 130 -6.25 16.21 3.75
CA ASP A 130 -6.09 14.81 4.11
C ASP A 130 -5.22 14.08 3.08
N ILE A 131 -4.45 13.07 3.52
CA ILE A 131 -3.94 12.03 2.63
C ILE A 131 -4.74 10.78 2.91
N ALA A 132 -5.44 10.29 1.89
CA ALA A 132 -6.26 9.08 1.97
C ALA A 132 -5.76 8.02 1.00
N TRP A 133 -5.80 6.76 1.42
CA TRP A 133 -5.40 5.63 0.58
C TRP A 133 -6.22 4.40 0.92
N GLU A 134 -6.29 3.48 -0.04
CA GLU A 134 -7.07 2.25 0.08
C GLU A 134 -6.50 1.13 -0.77
N ASN A 135 -6.92 -0.08 -0.44
CA ASN A 135 -6.80 -1.25 -1.29
C ASN A 135 -8.16 -1.97 -1.40
N ASP A 136 -8.14 -3.21 -1.87
CA ASP A 136 -9.31 -4.08 -1.99
C ASP A 136 -9.90 -4.54 -0.63
N ARG A 137 -9.32 -4.17 0.54
CA ARG A 137 -9.77 -4.60 1.87
C ARG A 137 -10.19 -3.47 2.79
N GLY A 138 -9.50 -2.35 2.79
CA GLY A 138 -9.75 -1.23 3.69
C GLY A 138 -9.29 0.09 3.13
N ALA A 139 -9.67 1.18 3.78
CA ALA A 139 -9.18 2.51 3.48
C ALA A 139 -8.71 3.22 4.74
N TYR A 140 -7.83 4.17 4.58
CA TYR A 140 -7.14 4.86 5.66
C TYR A 140 -6.95 6.32 5.34
N ARG A 141 -6.75 7.14 6.38
CA ARG A 141 -6.56 8.58 6.27
C ARG A 141 -5.59 9.09 7.33
N ILE A 142 -4.81 10.10 6.96
CA ILE A 142 -4.06 10.95 7.90
C ILE A 142 -4.37 12.41 7.60
N TYR A 143 -4.27 13.24 8.63
CA TYR A 143 -4.78 14.61 8.61
C TYR A 143 -3.70 15.61 8.23
N GLY A 144 -4.09 16.57 7.40
CA GLY A 144 -3.21 17.57 6.83
C GLY A 144 -3.24 18.94 7.52
N PRO A 145 -2.33 19.85 7.12
CA PRO A 145 -2.12 21.13 7.80
C PRO A 145 -3.31 22.09 7.75
N ALA A 146 -4.22 21.95 6.77
CA ALA A 146 -5.42 22.79 6.72
C ALA A 146 -6.38 22.48 7.89
N LEU A 147 -6.34 21.28 8.47
CA LEU A 147 -7.13 20.92 9.64
C LEU A 147 -6.76 21.76 10.87
N GLU A 148 -5.48 22.06 11.07
CA GLU A 148 -5.02 22.88 12.23
C GLU A 148 -5.73 24.22 12.33
N LYS A 149 -6.13 24.80 11.19
CA LYS A 149 -6.81 26.11 11.10
C LYS A 149 -8.27 26.06 11.54
N THR A 150 -8.88 24.89 11.61
CA THR A 150 -10.30 24.71 11.92
C THR A 150 -10.58 24.55 13.41
N GLY A 151 -9.53 24.26 14.20
CA GLY A 151 -9.66 23.90 15.62
C GLY A 151 -10.07 22.43 15.85
N GLU A 152 -10.35 21.68 14.81
CA GLU A 152 -10.56 20.23 14.88
C GLU A 152 -9.26 19.52 15.27
N ARG A 153 -9.33 18.54 16.17
CA ARG A 153 -8.17 17.85 16.71
C ARG A 153 -8.26 16.38 16.39
N SER A 154 -7.71 15.96 15.25
CA SER A 154 -7.57 14.57 14.85
C SER A 154 -6.11 14.32 14.48
N PHE A 155 -5.42 13.42 15.20
CA PHE A 155 -3.95 13.33 15.18
C PHE A 155 -3.44 12.07 14.50
N GLY A 156 -4.10 10.95 14.75
CA GLY A 156 -3.65 9.63 14.36
C GLY A 156 -4.04 9.19 12.95
N THR A 157 -4.02 7.88 12.75
CA THR A 157 -4.48 7.26 11.50
C THR A 157 -5.92 6.81 11.64
N ASP A 158 -6.72 7.18 10.68
CA ASP A 158 -8.13 6.86 10.56
C ASP A 158 -8.34 5.56 9.78
N VAL A 159 -9.48 4.90 10.02
CA VAL A 159 -9.87 3.64 9.40
C VAL A 159 -11.25 3.76 8.78
N TRP A 160 -11.33 3.49 7.49
CA TRP A 160 -12.58 3.38 6.76
C TRP A 160 -12.82 1.94 6.34
N VAL A 161 -13.93 1.37 6.76
CA VAL A 161 -14.28 -0.01 6.42
C VAL A 161 -14.86 -0.11 5.01
N LYS A 162 -14.65 -1.26 4.38
CA LYS A 162 -15.12 -1.59 3.03
C LYS A 162 -15.75 -2.98 3.03
N ASN A 163 -16.70 -3.20 2.11
CA ASN A 163 -17.27 -4.52 1.77
C ASN A 163 -17.21 -4.79 0.27
N THR A 164 -16.35 -4.08 -0.43
CA THR A 164 -16.10 -4.20 -1.87
C THR A 164 -14.61 -4.14 -2.16
N PRO A 165 -14.09 -4.88 -3.16
CA PRO A 165 -12.71 -4.74 -3.63
C PRO A 165 -12.49 -3.49 -4.50
N ASP A 166 -13.54 -2.74 -4.84
CA ASP A 166 -13.45 -1.54 -5.67
C ASP A 166 -12.85 -0.37 -4.90
N LEU A 167 -12.21 0.54 -5.61
CA LEU A 167 -11.70 1.79 -5.05
C LEU A 167 -12.87 2.75 -4.82
N VAL A 168 -13.02 3.27 -3.60
CA VAL A 168 -14.21 4.03 -3.16
C VAL A 168 -13.91 5.39 -2.56
N ILE A 169 -12.67 5.72 -2.21
CA ILE A 169 -12.36 6.97 -1.51
C ILE A 169 -12.76 8.21 -2.30
N ASN A 170 -12.56 8.21 -3.63
CA ASN A 170 -12.93 9.34 -4.47
C ASN A 170 -14.46 9.55 -4.49
N ASP A 171 -15.22 8.47 -4.59
CA ASP A 171 -16.69 8.55 -4.60
C ASP A 171 -17.23 9.02 -3.25
N ARG A 172 -16.60 8.58 -2.14
CA ARG A 172 -16.97 8.99 -0.79
C ARG A 172 -16.72 10.48 -0.56
N TYR A 173 -15.55 10.99 -0.93
CA TYR A 173 -15.27 12.43 -0.83
C TYR A 173 -16.17 13.27 -1.75
N ALA A 174 -16.36 12.85 -3.01
CA ALA A 174 -17.25 13.52 -3.94
C ALA A 174 -18.73 13.46 -3.50
N GLY A 175 -19.13 12.44 -2.75
CA GLY A 175 -20.43 12.31 -2.11
C GLY A 175 -20.60 13.34 -0.98
N ASP A 176 -19.60 13.44 -0.10
CA ASP A 176 -19.60 14.34 1.05
C ASP A 176 -19.74 15.81 0.64
N GLU A 177 -19.04 16.22 -0.41
CA GLU A 177 -19.20 17.56 -1.02
C GLU A 177 -20.64 17.85 -1.47
N LYS A 178 -21.43 16.81 -1.75
CA LYS A 178 -22.84 16.89 -2.15
C LYS A 178 -23.82 16.63 -1.00
N GLY A 179 -23.30 16.53 0.25
CA GLY A 179 -24.11 16.26 1.44
C GLY A 179 -24.44 14.78 1.66
N VAL A 180 -23.77 13.87 0.95
CA VAL A 180 -23.85 12.40 1.18
C VAL A 180 -22.69 12.01 2.09
N SER A 181 -22.94 11.96 3.40
CA SER A 181 -21.90 11.73 4.40
C SER A 181 -21.23 10.38 4.25
N TYR A 182 -19.90 10.35 4.25
CA TYR A 182 -19.13 9.09 4.27
C TYR A 182 -19.11 8.40 5.65
N HIS A 183 -19.68 9.03 6.69
CA HIS A 183 -19.95 8.40 8.00
C HIS A 183 -21.21 7.52 8.01
N VAL A 184 -21.87 7.35 6.86
CA VAL A 184 -23.04 6.49 6.68
C VAL A 184 -22.72 5.47 5.59
N ASP A 185 -23.05 4.18 5.84
CA ASP A 185 -22.88 3.12 4.86
C ASP A 185 -23.90 3.26 3.71
N HIS A 186 -23.40 3.54 2.53
CA HIS A 186 -24.16 3.63 1.28
C HIS A 186 -23.99 2.36 0.42
N GLY A 187 -23.63 1.21 1.02
CA GLY A 187 -23.52 -0.09 0.37
C GLY A 187 -22.08 -0.51 0.03
N THR A 188 -21.08 0.33 0.27
CA THR A 188 -19.66 0.02 0.04
C THR A 188 -18.78 0.12 1.30
N GLY A 189 -19.43 0.27 2.47
CA GLY A 189 -18.79 0.57 3.73
C GLY A 189 -18.75 2.09 4.01
N TYR A 190 -18.09 2.53 5.08
CA TYR A 190 -18.12 3.90 5.57
C TYR A 190 -16.94 4.19 6.52
N ASP A 191 -16.92 5.37 7.14
CA ASP A 191 -15.99 5.80 8.17
C ASP A 191 -16.66 5.68 9.57
N PRO A 192 -16.44 4.57 10.30
CA PRO A 192 -17.00 4.37 11.64
C PRO A 192 -16.01 4.73 12.76
N TYR A 193 -14.73 5.03 12.45
CA TYR A 193 -13.64 5.03 13.41
C TYR A 193 -13.35 6.44 13.93
N ASP A 194 -13.54 6.67 15.23
CA ASP A 194 -13.32 7.98 15.85
C ASP A 194 -11.87 8.14 16.32
N VAL A 195 -11.10 8.97 15.65
CA VAL A 195 -9.68 9.19 15.96
C VAL A 195 -9.46 10.24 17.04
N GLY A 196 -10.00 11.44 16.87
CA GLY A 196 -9.76 12.59 17.75
C GLY A 196 -8.27 12.84 18.06
N PRO A 197 -7.92 13.39 19.24
CA PRO A 197 -6.54 13.66 19.62
C PRO A 197 -5.80 12.39 20.12
N THR A 198 -5.89 11.29 19.37
CA THR A 198 -5.31 9.98 19.73
C THR A 198 -4.42 9.45 18.60
N LEU A 199 -3.78 8.28 18.80
CA LEU A 199 -3.04 7.59 17.75
C LEU A 199 -3.96 7.05 16.63
N GLY A 200 -5.27 6.96 16.87
CA GLY A 200 -6.16 6.24 15.98
C GLY A 200 -5.72 4.79 15.85
N CYS A 201 -5.55 4.30 14.62
CA CYS A 201 -5.04 2.97 14.32
C CYS A 201 -3.61 3.06 13.80
N GLY A 202 -2.63 2.77 14.66
CA GLY A 202 -1.26 2.53 14.25
C GLY A 202 -0.38 3.76 14.01
N ALA A 203 -0.82 5.00 14.31
CA ALA A 203 0.11 6.12 14.27
C ALA A 203 1.20 5.98 15.35
N PRO A 204 2.45 6.41 15.09
CA PRO A 204 3.49 6.41 16.11
C PRO A 204 3.38 7.61 17.04
N GLY A 205 3.95 7.47 18.23
CA GLY A 205 4.16 8.53 19.21
C GLY A 205 5.38 8.24 20.08
N LEU A 206 5.76 9.20 20.88
CA LEU A 206 6.84 9.07 21.86
C LEU A 206 6.25 8.99 23.27
N LEU A 207 6.58 7.92 23.97
CA LEU A 207 6.29 7.78 25.40
C LEU A 207 7.44 8.43 26.20
N ILE A 208 7.14 9.52 26.91
CA ILE A 208 8.08 10.30 27.71
C ILE A 208 7.46 10.50 29.08
N ASP A 209 8.14 10.07 30.14
CA ASP A 209 7.67 10.18 31.53
C ASP A 209 6.23 9.65 31.71
N GLY A 210 5.92 8.52 31.08
CA GLY A 210 4.60 7.88 31.13
C GLY A 210 3.51 8.56 30.30
N LYS A 211 3.82 9.64 29.59
CA LYS A 211 2.88 10.39 28.76
C LYS A 211 3.17 10.18 27.27
N LEU A 212 2.10 9.93 26.51
CA LEU A 212 2.20 9.79 25.06
C LEU A 212 2.22 11.18 24.40
N LYS A 213 3.25 11.42 23.59
CA LYS A 213 3.41 12.62 22.77
C LYS A 213 3.33 12.23 21.30
N MET A 214 2.53 12.94 20.53
CA MET A 214 2.38 12.72 19.10
C MET A 214 2.26 14.06 18.36
N PRO A 215 2.73 14.15 17.11
CA PRO A 215 2.51 15.33 16.29
C PRO A 215 1.04 15.42 15.87
N TYR A 216 0.61 16.61 15.49
CA TYR A 216 -0.77 16.86 15.08
C TYR A 216 -0.97 16.49 13.59
N CYS A 217 -0.58 17.36 12.66
CA CYS A 217 -0.74 17.16 11.22
C CYS A 217 0.62 17.04 10.54
N TRP A 218 0.68 16.35 9.40
CA TRP A 218 1.89 16.31 8.61
C TRP A 218 2.26 17.71 8.07
N LYS A 219 3.55 17.93 7.78
CA LYS A 219 4.10 19.21 7.27
C LYS A 219 4.45 19.12 5.79
N THR A 220 5.05 18.02 5.38
CA THR A 220 5.38 17.74 3.98
C THR A 220 5.09 16.29 3.65
N TYR A 221 4.81 16.02 2.39
CA TYR A 221 4.57 14.67 1.90
C TYR A 221 5.17 14.46 0.51
N LYS A 222 5.36 13.20 0.17
CA LYS A 222 5.71 12.75 -1.18
C LYS A 222 5.07 11.38 -1.42
N ILE A 223 4.19 11.28 -2.42
CA ILE A 223 3.72 9.99 -2.91
C ILE A 223 4.90 9.33 -3.62
N LEU A 224 5.28 8.14 -3.17
CA LEU A 224 6.41 7.37 -3.70
C LEU A 224 5.93 6.40 -4.76
N ASP A 225 4.86 5.64 -4.47
CA ASP A 225 4.23 4.68 -5.36
C ASP A 225 2.72 4.86 -5.37
N ASN A 226 2.09 4.68 -6.52
CA ASN A 226 0.64 4.70 -6.67
C ASN A 226 0.26 3.81 -7.86
N GLY A 227 0.59 2.54 -7.74
CA GLY A 227 0.47 1.56 -8.80
C GLY A 227 -0.59 0.50 -8.53
N PRO A 228 -0.68 -0.53 -9.38
CA PRO A 228 -1.71 -1.54 -9.25
C PRO A 228 -1.58 -2.41 -8.00
N LEU A 229 -0.36 -2.55 -7.44
CA LEU A 229 -0.06 -3.47 -6.34
C LEU A 229 0.26 -2.79 -5.03
N ARG A 230 0.83 -1.57 -5.05
CA ARG A 230 1.26 -0.84 -3.85
C ARG A 230 1.01 0.66 -4.00
N PHE A 231 0.49 1.24 -2.93
CA PHE A 231 0.59 2.67 -2.65
C PHE A 231 1.65 2.89 -1.57
N SER A 232 2.49 3.93 -1.73
CA SER A 232 3.44 4.35 -0.71
C SER A 232 3.52 5.86 -0.63
N VAL A 233 3.60 6.38 0.59
CA VAL A 233 3.76 7.81 0.86
C VAL A 233 4.78 8.05 1.96
N GLU A 234 5.68 8.99 1.74
CA GLU A 234 6.56 9.55 2.77
C GLU A 234 5.93 10.84 3.30
N VAL A 235 5.86 10.97 4.62
CA VAL A 235 5.34 12.16 5.30
C VAL A 235 6.29 12.59 6.41
N SER A 236 6.44 13.91 6.58
CA SER A 236 7.22 14.50 7.66
C SER A 236 6.30 15.34 8.55
N TYR A 237 6.48 15.16 9.85
CA TYR A 237 5.86 15.96 10.92
C TYR A 237 6.89 16.91 11.58
N GLY A 238 7.94 17.24 10.87
CA GLY A 238 9.11 17.96 11.36
C GLY A 238 10.19 17.00 11.85
N ASN A 239 10.30 16.78 13.14
CA ASN A 239 11.27 15.84 13.72
C ASN A 239 10.92 14.36 13.53
N GLU A 240 9.67 14.04 13.25
CA GLU A 240 9.18 12.69 12.99
C GLU A 240 8.93 12.49 11.50
N HIS A 241 9.37 11.37 10.98
CA HIS A 241 9.21 10.97 9.58
C HIS A 241 8.57 9.58 9.50
N ARG A 242 7.73 9.37 8.50
CA ARG A 242 7.04 8.11 8.25
C ARG A 242 7.07 7.75 6.78
N ILE A 243 7.25 6.46 6.47
CA ILE A 243 6.87 5.88 5.18
C ILE A 243 5.73 4.91 5.45
N ILE A 244 4.62 5.12 4.79
CA ILE A 244 3.41 4.28 4.89
C ILE A 244 3.24 3.59 3.55
N SER A 245 3.08 2.27 3.55
CA SER A 245 2.81 1.49 2.33
C SER A 245 1.65 0.53 2.56
N LEU A 246 0.79 0.37 1.55
CA LEU A 246 -0.32 -0.58 1.57
C LEU A 246 -0.30 -1.40 0.28
N ASP A 247 -0.37 -2.72 0.41
CA ASP A 247 -0.35 -3.66 -0.71
C ASP A 247 -1.75 -4.18 -1.04
N LYS A 248 -1.96 -4.57 -2.30
CA LYS A 248 -3.11 -5.37 -2.73
C LYS A 248 -3.23 -6.60 -1.83
N GLY A 249 -4.45 -6.91 -1.41
CA GLY A 249 -4.77 -8.10 -0.62
C GLY A 249 -4.37 -8.04 0.86
N SER A 250 -3.67 -7.00 1.31
CA SER A 250 -3.25 -6.86 2.71
C SER A 250 -4.32 -6.17 3.56
N ASN A 251 -4.55 -6.69 4.78
CA ASN A 251 -5.27 -5.94 5.82
C ASN A 251 -4.35 -4.96 6.57
N PHE A 252 -3.03 -5.04 6.35
CA PHE A 252 -2.06 -4.29 7.14
C PHE A 252 -1.23 -3.36 6.27
N ASN A 253 -1.09 -2.12 6.74
CA ASN A 253 -0.14 -1.15 6.22
C ASN A 253 1.22 -1.43 6.84
N ARG A 254 2.30 -1.26 6.08
CA ARG A 254 3.67 -1.20 6.57
C ARG A 254 3.98 0.25 6.96
N MET A 255 4.39 0.48 8.19
CA MET A 255 4.83 1.77 8.71
C MET A 255 6.32 1.70 9.05
N THR A 256 7.12 2.54 8.42
CA THR A 256 8.51 2.79 8.84
C THR A 256 8.60 4.18 9.42
N VAL A 257 9.03 4.29 10.68
CA VAL A 257 9.14 5.56 11.41
C VAL A 257 10.57 5.80 11.86
N TRP A 258 10.99 7.06 11.86
CA TRP A 258 12.23 7.53 12.48
C TRP A 258 12.09 8.97 12.96
N TYR A 259 12.99 9.35 13.86
CA TYR A 259 13.04 10.69 14.42
C TYR A 259 14.46 11.25 14.24
N ASP A 260 14.59 12.51 13.81
CA ASP A 260 15.89 13.16 13.66
C ASP A 260 16.58 13.27 15.02
N GLN A 261 15.83 13.62 16.07
CA GLN A 261 16.29 13.72 17.45
C GLN A 261 15.24 13.15 18.40
N LEU A 262 15.71 12.47 19.44
CA LEU A 262 14.87 11.93 20.50
C LEU A 262 15.25 12.56 21.84
N PRO A 263 14.26 12.99 22.65
CA PRO A 263 14.47 13.34 24.06
C PRO A 263 15.06 12.16 24.85
N ALA A 264 15.85 12.48 25.87
CA ALA A 264 16.39 11.45 26.77
C ALA A 264 15.23 10.63 27.39
N GLY A 265 15.36 9.31 27.39
CA GLY A 265 14.35 8.39 27.94
C GLY A 265 13.10 8.20 27.09
N ALA A 266 13.00 8.88 25.94
CA ALA A 266 11.88 8.67 25.03
C ALA A 266 11.89 7.26 24.46
N ARG A 267 10.70 6.67 24.35
CA ARG A 267 10.46 5.36 23.74
C ARG A 267 9.44 5.50 22.62
N LEU A 268 9.64 4.81 21.52
CA LEU A 268 8.59 4.66 20.54
C LEU A 268 7.42 3.90 21.15
N ALA A 269 6.21 4.41 20.97
CA ALA A 269 4.97 3.73 21.31
C ALA A 269 3.98 3.85 20.16
N THR A 270 3.32 2.76 19.81
CA THR A 270 2.29 2.73 18.78
C THR A 270 1.27 1.64 19.10
N GLY A 271 0.07 1.79 18.56
CA GLY A 271 -1.02 0.87 18.87
C GLY A 271 -2.36 1.40 18.35
N VAL A 272 -3.42 1.17 19.10
CA VAL A 272 -4.79 1.54 18.71
C VAL A 272 -5.49 2.29 19.84
N VAL A 273 -6.38 3.23 19.48
CA VAL A 273 -7.27 3.87 20.45
C VAL A 273 -8.37 2.90 20.89
N LEU A 274 -8.82 3.01 22.13
CA LEU A 274 -9.89 2.19 22.68
C LEU A 274 -11.14 3.05 22.89
N HIS A 275 -12.25 2.61 22.29
CA HIS A 275 -13.56 3.26 22.33
C HIS A 275 -14.54 2.61 23.32
N ASP A 276 -14.05 1.72 24.15
CA ASP A 276 -14.80 1.02 25.18
C ASP A 276 -14.10 1.17 26.54
N ALA A 277 -14.85 1.61 27.55
CA ALA A 277 -14.33 1.78 28.92
C ALA A 277 -13.86 0.46 29.53
N ASP A 278 -14.54 -0.64 29.22
CA ASP A 278 -14.25 -1.96 29.79
C ASP A 278 -13.11 -2.67 29.07
N SER A 279 -12.83 -2.30 27.83
CA SER A 279 -11.73 -2.82 27.00
C SER A 279 -11.65 -4.36 26.96
N THR A 280 -12.79 -5.04 27.05
CA THR A 280 -12.87 -6.50 27.21
C THR A 280 -12.42 -7.28 25.98
N THR A 281 -12.40 -6.63 24.82
CA THR A 281 -11.99 -7.23 23.54
C THR A 281 -10.53 -6.93 23.16
N VAL A 282 -9.79 -6.25 24.05
CA VAL A 282 -8.37 -5.95 23.85
C VAL A 282 -7.55 -7.21 24.11
N VAL A 283 -6.63 -7.52 23.19
CA VAL A 283 -5.62 -8.56 23.39
C VAL A 283 -4.24 -7.92 23.28
N LEU A 284 -3.47 -8.06 24.35
CA LEU A 284 -2.08 -7.64 24.44
C LEU A 284 -1.19 -8.85 24.23
N GLY A 285 -0.76 -9.08 22.99
CA GLY A 285 0.18 -10.13 22.64
C GLY A 285 1.62 -9.71 22.93
N LYS A 286 2.56 -10.64 22.73
CA LYS A 286 4.00 -10.36 22.87
C LYS A 286 4.50 -9.42 21.76
N ASP A 287 3.92 -9.51 20.59
CA ASP A 287 4.36 -8.89 19.34
C ASP A 287 3.21 -8.29 18.51
N TYR A 288 2.08 -8.08 19.15
CA TYR A 288 0.93 -7.37 18.61
C TYR A 288 0.05 -6.79 19.73
N VAL A 289 -0.77 -5.83 19.36
CA VAL A 289 -1.97 -5.43 20.08
C VAL A 289 -3.13 -5.49 19.12
N GLN A 290 -4.29 -6.00 19.58
CA GLN A 290 -5.51 -6.00 18.78
C GLN A 290 -6.72 -5.60 19.60
N TYR A 291 -7.74 -5.13 18.92
CA TYR A 291 -8.98 -4.69 19.51
C TYR A 291 -10.15 -4.93 18.56
N ALA A 292 -11.26 -5.43 19.09
CA ALA A 292 -12.53 -5.48 18.41
C ALA A 292 -13.31 -4.23 18.80
N ASP A 293 -13.29 -3.24 17.92
CA ASP A 293 -13.74 -1.87 18.14
C ASP A 293 -15.25 -1.73 18.03
N PRO A 294 -15.94 -1.12 19.02
CA PRO A 294 -17.38 -0.95 19.01
C PRO A 294 -17.88 0.30 18.28
N THR A 295 -16.99 1.07 17.62
CA THR A 295 -17.38 2.34 16.96
C THR A 295 -18.35 2.14 15.83
N ASP A 296 -18.30 1.00 15.11
CA ASP A 296 -19.45 0.59 14.32
C ASP A 296 -20.59 0.20 15.25
N ASN A 297 -21.76 0.77 15.07
CA ASN A 297 -22.89 0.52 15.94
C ASN A 297 -23.38 -0.93 15.80
N ILE A 298 -22.80 -1.83 16.60
CA ILE A 298 -23.11 -3.27 16.58
C ILE A 298 -24.59 -3.56 16.87
N HIS A 299 -25.27 -2.70 17.63
CA HIS A 299 -26.69 -2.86 17.93
C HIS A 299 -27.58 -2.51 16.73
N ALA A 300 -27.17 -1.53 15.93
CA ALA A 300 -27.92 -1.13 14.74
C ALA A 300 -27.55 -1.99 13.51
N ASN A 301 -26.24 -2.28 13.32
CA ASN A 301 -25.72 -2.90 12.11
C ASN A 301 -25.26 -4.35 12.31
N ASN A 302 -25.16 -4.80 13.55
CA ASN A 302 -24.64 -6.12 13.93
C ASN A 302 -23.27 -6.42 13.28
N CYS A 303 -22.36 -5.45 13.33
CA CYS A 303 -21.06 -5.48 12.70
C CYS A 303 -19.96 -5.14 13.70
N GLN A 304 -18.72 -5.55 13.39
CA GLN A 304 -17.54 -5.34 14.21
C GLN A 304 -16.39 -4.82 13.37
N VAL A 305 -15.73 -3.78 13.84
CA VAL A 305 -14.45 -3.30 13.30
C VAL A 305 -13.32 -3.96 14.07
N PHE A 306 -12.39 -4.58 13.39
CA PHE A 306 -11.19 -5.17 13.98
C PHE A 306 -10.00 -4.28 13.63
N VAL A 307 -9.17 -3.93 14.63
CA VAL A 307 -7.94 -3.17 14.45
C VAL A 307 -6.77 -3.86 15.14
N ALA A 308 -5.57 -3.71 14.61
CA ALA A 308 -4.37 -4.22 15.25
C ALA A 308 -3.11 -3.44 14.83
N THR A 309 -2.10 -3.54 15.68
CA THR A 309 -0.71 -3.15 15.38
C THR A 309 0.21 -4.33 15.65
N LEU A 310 1.08 -4.68 14.69
CA LEU A 310 1.96 -5.84 14.70
C LEU A 310 3.42 -5.40 14.76
N PHE A 311 4.21 -6.12 15.54
CA PHE A 311 5.62 -5.85 15.81
C PHE A 311 6.48 -7.08 15.42
N PRO A 312 6.79 -7.31 14.14
CA PRO A 312 7.51 -8.52 13.71
C PRO A 312 8.84 -8.74 14.43
N ASP A 313 9.57 -7.63 14.70
CA ASP A 313 10.85 -7.64 15.42
C ASP A 313 10.67 -7.54 16.96
N GLY A 314 9.41 -7.61 17.42
CA GLY A 314 9.07 -7.51 18.84
C GLY A 314 9.06 -6.09 19.40
N VAL A 315 8.49 -5.99 20.59
CA VAL A 315 8.49 -4.79 21.47
C VAL A 315 8.85 -5.21 22.89
N ASP A 316 9.30 -4.28 23.73
CA ASP A 316 9.66 -4.60 25.12
C ASP A 316 8.43 -4.86 25.98
N SER A 317 7.33 -4.19 25.67
CA SER A 317 6.09 -4.30 26.42
C SER A 317 4.87 -3.96 25.59
N THR A 318 3.75 -4.61 25.89
CA THR A 318 2.41 -4.24 25.45
C THR A 318 1.57 -3.91 26.70
N PHE A 319 0.78 -2.84 26.65
CA PHE A 319 0.00 -2.37 27.79
C PHE A 319 -1.13 -1.43 27.36
N VAL A 320 -2.08 -1.21 28.27
CA VAL A 320 -3.11 -0.18 28.13
C VAL A 320 -2.65 1.09 28.83
N LEU A 321 -2.71 2.22 28.13
CA LEU A 321 -2.43 3.55 28.67
C LEU A 321 -3.71 4.39 28.62
N PRO A 322 -4.30 4.72 29.79
CA PRO A 322 -5.46 5.63 29.85
C PRO A 322 -5.14 7.00 29.24
N LEU A 323 -6.13 7.64 28.65
CA LEU A 323 -5.99 9.03 28.19
C LEU A 323 -5.95 9.99 29.40
N ASP A 324 -5.11 11.03 29.34
CA ASP A 324 -5.07 12.09 30.37
C ASP A 324 -6.44 12.79 30.51
N HIS A 325 -7.19 12.89 29.42
CA HIS A 325 -8.51 13.51 29.36
C HIS A 325 -9.44 12.63 28.52
N PRO A 326 -9.95 11.53 29.08
CA PRO A 326 -10.91 10.68 28.39
C PRO A 326 -12.21 11.46 28.17
N ASP A 327 -12.86 11.20 27.06
CA ASP A 327 -14.21 11.70 26.79
C ASP A 327 -15.21 10.53 26.79
N LYS A 328 -16.42 10.74 26.27
CA LYS A 328 -17.44 9.69 26.25
C LYS A 328 -17.22 8.62 25.19
N ILE A 329 -16.23 8.78 24.31
CA ILE A 329 -15.98 7.92 23.15
C ILE A 329 -14.60 7.28 23.27
N ARG A 330 -13.57 8.04 23.70
CA ARG A 330 -12.16 7.61 23.70
C ARG A 330 -11.66 7.52 25.13
N TYR A 331 -11.15 6.35 25.52
CA TYR A 331 -10.80 6.04 26.91
C TYR A 331 -9.30 5.81 27.14
N ALA A 332 -8.65 5.09 26.25
CA ALA A 332 -7.28 4.66 26.41
C ALA A 332 -6.62 4.35 25.06
N HIS A 333 -5.36 3.95 25.11
CA HIS A 333 -4.66 3.29 24.01
C HIS A 333 -4.21 1.88 24.43
N ALA A 334 -4.32 0.90 23.55
CA ALA A 334 -3.56 -0.35 23.64
C ALA A 334 -2.28 -0.17 22.85
N LEU A 335 -1.12 -0.27 23.50
CA LEU A 335 0.18 0.11 22.96
C LEU A 335 1.18 -1.04 23.01
N GLY A 336 2.07 -1.07 21.99
CA GLY A 336 3.39 -1.68 22.10
C GLY A 336 4.45 -0.59 22.18
N ALA A 337 5.48 -0.78 23.03
CA ALA A 337 6.54 0.19 23.20
C ALA A 337 7.93 -0.43 23.21
N ARG A 338 8.91 0.32 22.66
CA ARG A 338 10.33 -0.07 22.62
C ARG A 338 11.25 1.16 22.69
N PRO A 339 12.51 1.00 23.13
CA PRO A 339 13.54 2.01 22.90
C PRO A 339 13.75 2.26 21.42
N LEU A 340 14.09 3.50 21.07
CA LEU A 340 14.48 3.90 19.71
C LEU A 340 15.64 4.90 19.83
N LYS A 341 16.56 4.88 18.85
CA LYS A 341 17.65 5.86 18.75
C LYS A 341 17.31 6.91 17.71
N SER A 342 17.88 8.12 17.85
CA SER A 342 17.78 9.15 16.82
C SER A 342 18.33 8.63 15.49
N GLY A 343 17.57 8.82 14.42
CA GLY A 343 17.87 8.32 13.08
C GLY A 343 17.63 6.82 12.86
N GLU A 344 17.35 6.02 13.91
CA GLU A 344 16.99 4.61 13.76
C GLU A 344 15.64 4.49 13.08
N ARG A 345 15.58 3.69 12.00
CA ARG A 345 14.32 3.35 11.32
C ARG A 345 13.75 2.08 11.93
N TYR A 346 12.50 2.15 12.36
CA TYR A 346 11.76 1.00 12.86
C TYR A 346 10.54 0.74 12.00
N THR A 347 10.33 -0.53 11.64
CA THR A 347 9.19 -0.95 10.83
C THR A 347 8.24 -1.80 11.67
N TYR A 348 6.97 -1.45 11.61
CA TYR A 348 5.86 -2.20 12.18
C TYR A 348 4.67 -2.18 11.22
N TYR A 349 3.61 -2.89 11.56
CA TYR A 349 2.43 -2.98 10.71
C TYR A 349 1.18 -2.61 11.50
N PHE A 350 0.21 -1.97 10.85
CA PHE A 350 -1.07 -1.66 11.45
C PHE A 350 -2.18 -1.87 10.43
N GLY A 351 -3.38 -2.21 10.90
CA GLY A 351 -4.44 -2.44 9.96
C GLY A 351 -5.78 -2.74 10.59
N SER A 352 -6.72 -3.02 9.69
CA SER A 352 -8.12 -3.22 10.07
C SER A 352 -8.81 -4.26 9.19
N ALA A 353 -9.94 -4.72 9.68
CA ALA A 353 -10.90 -5.55 8.96
C ALA A 353 -12.32 -5.24 9.43
N TRP A 354 -13.31 -5.64 8.64
CA TRP A 354 -14.71 -5.45 8.97
C TRP A 354 -15.49 -6.76 8.90
N SER A 355 -16.34 -7.03 9.91
CA SER A 355 -17.09 -8.28 9.99
C SER A 355 -18.13 -8.47 8.88
N ARG A 356 -18.45 -7.44 8.13
CA ARG A 356 -19.30 -7.52 6.92
C ARG A 356 -18.54 -7.85 5.65
N TYR A 357 -17.23 -8.01 5.70
CA TYR A 357 -16.43 -8.27 4.51
C TYR A 357 -15.64 -9.57 4.62
N ASP A 358 -14.34 -9.51 4.89
CA ASP A 358 -13.42 -10.63 4.75
C ASP A 358 -12.98 -11.28 6.08
N VAL A 359 -13.30 -10.67 7.22
CA VAL A 359 -13.01 -11.19 8.57
C VAL A 359 -14.28 -11.11 9.40
N ARG A 360 -14.87 -12.25 9.76
CA ARG A 360 -16.18 -12.31 10.39
C ARG A 360 -16.15 -12.25 11.90
N THR A 361 -15.06 -12.71 12.52
CA THR A 361 -14.93 -12.87 13.96
C THR A 361 -13.56 -12.42 14.46
N GLN A 362 -13.46 -12.10 15.75
CA GLN A 362 -12.17 -11.78 16.38
C GLN A 362 -11.18 -12.95 16.29
N ARG A 363 -11.68 -14.20 16.28
CA ARG A 363 -10.83 -15.39 16.10
C ARG A 363 -10.21 -15.43 14.69
N GLU A 364 -10.99 -15.12 13.65
CA GLU A 364 -10.46 -15.00 12.28
C GLU A 364 -9.47 -13.85 12.16
N TRP A 365 -9.72 -12.74 12.88
CA TRP A 365 -8.77 -11.63 12.95
C TRP A 365 -7.45 -12.05 13.59
N GLN A 366 -7.51 -12.81 14.72
CA GLN A 366 -6.31 -13.37 15.34
C GLN A 366 -5.54 -14.27 14.37
N LEU A 367 -6.22 -15.15 13.64
CA LEU A 367 -5.56 -15.99 12.63
C LEU A 367 -4.89 -15.16 11.54
N ARG A 368 -5.53 -14.07 11.09
CA ARG A 368 -4.95 -13.14 10.12
C ARG A 368 -3.69 -12.46 10.66
N ILE A 369 -3.68 -12.08 11.94
CA ILE A 369 -2.51 -11.52 12.64
C ILE A 369 -1.39 -12.55 12.68
N ASP A 370 -1.67 -13.79 13.13
CA ASP A 370 -0.69 -14.85 13.27
C ASP A 370 -0.06 -15.22 11.91
N GLU A 371 -0.87 -15.40 10.86
CA GLU A 371 -0.39 -15.66 9.51
C GLU A 371 0.45 -14.50 8.95
N THR A 372 0.08 -13.26 9.24
CA THR A 372 0.83 -12.09 8.79
C THR A 372 2.18 -12.01 9.49
N LEU A 373 2.24 -12.18 10.82
CA LEU A 373 3.50 -12.21 11.58
C LEU A 373 4.41 -13.34 11.12
N GLU A 374 3.85 -14.53 10.88
CA GLU A 374 4.60 -15.66 10.31
C GLU A 374 5.14 -15.33 8.93
N SER A 375 4.32 -14.70 8.08
CA SER A 375 4.70 -14.28 6.74
C SER A 375 5.84 -13.28 6.73
N LEU A 376 5.81 -12.32 7.64
CA LEU A 376 6.85 -11.29 7.76
C LEU A 376 8.18 -11.86 8.28
N ARG A 377 8.13 -12.87 9.15
CA ARG A 377 9.32 -13.55 9.71
C ARG A 377 9.89 -14.59 8.76
N HIS A 378 9.03 -15.22 7.97
CA HIS A 378 9.37 -16.27 7.00
C HIS A 378 8.82 -15.91 5.62
N PRO A 379 9.40 -14.91 4.93
CA PRO A 379 8.88 -14.42 3.66
C PRO A 379 8.98 -15.48 2.56
N VAL A 380 8.13 -15.34 1.55
CA VAL A 380 8.30 -16.08 0.31
C VAL A 380 9.66 -15.75 -0.30
N ASN A 381 10.52 -16.77 -0.43
CA ASN A 381 11.84 -16.62 -1.04
C ASN A 381 11.74 -16.74 -2.55
N TYR A 382 12.61 -16.04 -3.28
CA TYR A 382 12.69 -16.19 -4.72
C TYR A 382 14.11 -16.51 -5.18
N MET A 383 14.22 -17.12 -6.36
CA MET A 383 15.49 -17.35 -7.06
C MET A 383 15.31 -17.31 -8.58
N PHE A 384 16.33 -16.84 -9.28
CA PHE A 384 16.41 -16.97 -10.74
C PHE A 384 17.05 -18.30 -11.10
N SER A 385 16.46 -19.05 -12.06
CA SER A 385 17.15 -20.22 -12.63
C SER A 385 18.36 -19.77 -13.45
N LYS A 386 19.39 -20.59 -13.38
CA LYS A 386 20.63 -20.41 -14.16
C LYS A 386 20.37 -20.56 -15.65
#